data_2ac90aa6e8f7c1846e01a3f21a4758cb
#
_entry.id   2ac90aa6e8f7c1846e01a3f21a4758cb
#
_cell.length_a   1.000
_cell.length_b   1.000
_cell.length_c   1.000
_cell.angle_alpha   90.00
_cell.angle_beta   90.00
_cell.angle_gamma   90.00
#
_symmetry.space_group_name_H-M   'P 1'
#
loop_
_entity.id
_entity.type
_entity.pdbx_description
1 polymer ?
#
loop_
_entity_poly.entity_id
_entity_poly.type
_entity_poly.pdbx_seq_one_letter_code
_entity_poly.pdbx_strand_id
1 'polypeptide(L)' 'MEYGTIRIKLDELLKESGLSKNMLSHRAEMQRTQINNYCRNQIPRLDIDVLARLCAVLNSEIGDLLEFVPP' A
#
# COMPACT_ATOMS: atom_id res chain seq x y z
N MET A 1 -5.04 -26.28 1.67
CA MET A 1 -6.03 -25.65 0.77
C MET A 1 -5.67 -24.19 0.55
N GLU A 2 -5.64 -23.77 -0.69
CA GLU A 2 -5.32 -22.39 -1.01
C GLU A 2 -6.59 -21.60 -1.25
N TYR A 3 -6.62 -20.40 -0.68
CA TYR A 3 -7.77 -19.51 -0.80
C TYR A 3 -7.52 -18.32 -1.72
N GLY A 4 -6.29 -18.16 -2.17
CA GLY A 4 -5.85 -16.97 -2.87
C GLY A 4 -5.09 -16.04 -1.94
N THR A 5 -4.78 -14.85 -2.41
CA THR A 5 -4.00 -13.87 -1.65
C THR A 5 -4.55 -12.45 -1.83
N ILE A 6 -4.14 -11.56 -0.94
CA ILE A 6 -4.38 -10.13 -1.09
C ILE A 6 -3.06 -9.50 -1.54
N ARG A 7 -3.12 -8.76 -2.65
CA ARG A 7 -1.96 -8.05 -3.18
C ARG A 7 -2.11 -6.56 -2.91
N ILE A 8 -1.05 -5.95 -2.42
CA ILE A 8 -0.99 -4.51 -2.18
C ILE A 8 -0.42 -3.84 -3.43
N LYS A 9 -1.15 -2.87 -3.99
CA LYS A 9 -0.77 -2.19 -5.23
C LYS A 9 -0.13 -0.83 -4.95
N LEU A 10 0.55 -0.67 -3.82
CA LEU A 10 1.14 0.62 -3.45
C LEU A 10 2.20 1.07 -4.44
N ASP A 11 3.05 0.16 -4.92
CA ASP A 11 4.11 0.51 -5.85
C ASP A 11 3.53 1.11 -7.14
N GLU A 12 2.46 0.51 -7.64
CA GLU A 12 1.77 0.98 -8.85
C GLU A 12 1.13 2.34 -8.64
N LEU A 13 0.46 2.52 -7.49
CA LEU A 13 -0.16 3.81 -7.16
C LEU A 13 0.86 4.93 -7.01
N LEU A 14 2.02 4.64 -6.43
CA LEU A 14 3.09 5.63 -6.33
C LEU A 14 3.57 6.08 -7.71
N LYS A 15 3.76 5.13 -8.61
CA LYS A 15 4.18 5.44 -9.98
C LYS A 15 3.15 6.30 -10.70
N GLU A 16 1.88 5.99 -10.54
CA GLU A 16 0.80 6.75 -11.14
C GLU A 16 0.66 8.15 -10.54
N SER A 17 0.86 8.28 -9.25
CA SER A 17 0.69 9.55 -8.54
C SER A 17 1.85 10.52 -8.73
N GLY A 18 3.00 10.00 -9.15
CA GLY A 18 4.22 10.81 -9.26
C GLY A 18 4.87 11.13 -7.92
N LEU A 19 4.38 10.56 -6.82
CA LEU A 19 4.99 10.75 -5.50
C LEU A 19 6.18 9.83 -5.32
N SER A 20 7.23 10.36 -4.70
CA SER A 20 8.36 9.53 -4.29
C SER A 20 8.03 8.84 -2.97
N LYS A 21 8.77 7.77 -2.66
CA LYS A 21 8.65 7.11 -1.37
C LYS A 21 8.97 8.05 -0.22
N ASN A 22 9.91 8.97 -0.45
CA ASN A 22 10.29 9.94 0.58
C ASN A 22 9.15 10.91 0.89
N MET A 23 8.47 11.40 -0.15
CA MET A 23 7.30 12.26 0.05
C MET A 23 6.17 11.52 0.74
N LEU A 24 5.92 10.27 0.36
CA LEU A 24 4.90 9.44 0.99
C LEU A 24 5.24 9.23 2.48
N SER A 25 6.50 8.97 2.78
CA SER A 25 6.96 8.81 4.17
C SER A 25 6.57 9.99 5.04
N HIS A 26 6.79 11.19 4.55
CA HIS A 26 6.44 12.41 5.29
C HIS A 26 4.93 12.62 5.39
N ARG A 27 4.21 12.46 4.30
CA ARG A 27 2.77 12.75 4.26
C ARG A 27 1.93 11.71 4.99
N ALA A 28 2.30 10.44 4.89
CA ALA A 28 1.58 9.35 5.54
C ALA A 28 2.12 9.01 6.93
N GLU A 29 3.16 9.72 7.37
CA GLU A 29 3.81 9.47 8.66
C GLU A 29 4.23 8.01 8.81
N MET A 30 4.91 7.48 7.78
CA MET A 30 5.38 6.11 7.74
C MET A 30 6.90 6.08 7.62
N GLN A 31 7.51 5.05 8.19
CA GLN A 31 8.93 4.82 7.99
C GLN A 31 9.20 4.28 6.60
N ARG A 32 10.37 4.59 6.04
CA ARG A 32 10.73 4.15 4.70
C ARG A 32 10.76 2.63 4.58
N THR A 33 11.23 1.95 5.61
CA THR A 33 11.23 0.48 5.66
C THR A 33 9.82 -0.07 5.55
N GLN A 34 8.86 0.54 6.25
CA GLN A 34 7.47 0.14 6.22
C GLN A 34 6.90 0.30 4.81
N ILE A 35 7.17 1.42 4.15
CA ILE A 35 6.74 1.66 2.77
C ILE A 35 7.31 0.60 1.83
N ASN A 36 8.60 0.28 1.97
CA ASN A 36 9.24 -0.74 1.15
C ASN A 36 8.59 -2.10 1.33
N ASN A 37 8.24 -2.47 2.56
CA ASN A 37 7.59 -3.74 2.84
C ASN A 37 6.19 -3.80 2.21
N TYR A 38 5.45 -2.70 2.25
CA TYR A 38 4.14 -2.62 1.58
C TYR A 38 4.30 -2.74 0.07
N CYS A 39 5.27 -2.07 -0.52
CA CYS A 39 5.51 -2.14 -1.97
C CYS A 39 5.91 -3.55 -2.41
N ARG A 40 6.62 -4.29 -1.57
CA ARG A 40 7.09 -5.65 -1.88
C ARG A 40 6.10 -6.72 -1.48
N ASN A 41 4.96 -6.34 -0.92
CA ASN A 41 3.96 -7.29 -0.43
C ASN A 41 4.51 -8.23 0.65
N GLN A 42 5.39 -7.71 1.51
CA GLN A 42 6.00 -8.46 2.60
C GLN A 42 5.37 -8.08 3.93
N ILE A 43 4.04 -8.02 3.95
CA ILE A 43 3.27 -7.64 5.13
C ILE A 43 2.35 -8.81 5.47
N PRO A 44 2.54 -9.48 6.60
CA PRO A 44 1.66 -10.58 6.99
C PRO A 44 0.29 -10.11 7.48
N ARG A 45 0.21 -8.87 7.98
CA ARG A 45 -1.03 -8.29 8.48
C ARG A 45 -1.11 -6.83 8.08
N LEU A 46 -2.31 -6.40 7.72
CA LEU A 46 -2.54 -5.01 7.35
C LEU A 46 -3.01 -4.22 8.57
N ASP A 47 -2.49 -3.00 8.70
CA ASP A 47 -2.90 -2.05 9.72
C ASP A 47 -3.93 -1.12 9.08
N ILE A 48 -5.15 -1.13 9.62
CA ILE A 48 -6.26 -0.35 9.07
C ILE A 48 -5.93 1.15 9.07
N ASP A 49 -5.27 1.64 10.11
CA ASP A 49 -4.90 3.04 10.20
C ASP A 49 -3.90 3.43 9.11
N VAL A 50 -2.92 2.57 8.86
CA VAL A 50 -1.95 2.79 7.78
C VAL A 50 -2.66 2.80 6.43
N LEU A 51 -3.59 1.88 6.20
CA LEU A 51 -4.36 1.86 4.96
C LEU A 51 -5.14 3.14 4.76
N ALA A 52 -5.76 3.65 5.81
CA ALA A 52 -6.51 4.91 5.74
C ALA A 52 -5.59 6.09 5.38
N ARG A 53 -4.41 6.14 5.97
CA ARG A 53 -3.44 7.19 5.66
C ARG A 53 -2.95 7.13 4.21
N LEU A 54 -2.69 5.93 3.72
CA LEU A 54 -2.29 5.74 2.33
C LEU A 54 -3.38 6.17 1.36
N CYS A 55 -4.61 5.78 1.61
CA CYS A 55 -5.74 6.18 0.77
C CYS A 55 -5.90 7.71 0.77
N ALA A 56 -5.77 8.34 1.92
CA ALA A 56 -5.92 9.79 2.04
C ALA A 56 -4.82 10.53 1.28
N VAL A 57 -3.56 10.12 1.47
CA VAL A 57 -2.41 10.79 0.83
C VAL A 57 -2.42 10.58 -0.68
N LEU A 58 -2.79 9.39 -1.12
CA LEU A 58 -2.79 9.04 -2.54
C LEU A 58 -4.09 9.41 -3.24
N ASN A 59 -5.07 9.91 -2.49
CA ASN A 59 -6.40 10.24 -2.99
C ASN A 59 -6.98 9.07 -3.77
N SER A 60 -6.94 7.89 -3.16
CA SER A 60 -7.40 6.65 -3.76
C SER A 60 -8.41 5.95 -2.87
N GLU A 61 -9.16 5.03 -3.45
CA GLU A 61 -10.05 4.16 -2.70
C GLU A 61 -9.32 2.89 -2.30
N ILE A 62 -9.88 2.16 -1.34
CA ILE A 62 -9.26 0.92 -0.87
C ILE A 62 -9.12 -0.11 -2.00
N GLY A 63 -10.06 -0.13 -2.93
CA GLY A 63 -10.00 -1.03 -4.09
C GLY A 63 -8.88 -0.69 -5.07
N ASP A 64 -8.37 0.54 -5.04
CA ASP A 64 -7.21 0.91 -5.84
C ASP A 64 -5.91 0.43 -5.20
N LEU A 65 -5.91 0.24 -3.88
CA LEU A 65 -4.74 -0.13 -3.12
C LEU A 65 -4.61 -1.64 -2.91
N LEU A 66 -5.73 -2.34 -2.76
CA LEU A 66 -5.74 -3.77 -2.47
C LEU A 66 -6.46 -4.54 -3.58
N GLU A 67 -5.97 -5.75 -3.83
CA GLU A 67 -6.54 -6.62 -4.85
C GLU A 67 -6.61 -8.05 -4.32
N PHE A 68 -7.73 -8.72 -4.54
CA PHE A 68 -7.83 -10.15 -4.27
C PHE A 68 -7.34 -10.93 -5.49
N VAL A 69 -6.37 -11.80 -5.27
CA VAL A 69 -5.84 -12.68 -6.33
C VAL A 69 -6.32 -14.08 -6.02
N PRO A 70 -7.24 -14.66 -6.82
CA PRO A 70 -7.76 -15.99 -6.56
C PRO A 70 -6.68 -17.07 -6.73
N PRO A 71 -6.91 -18.26 -6.13
CA PRO A 71 -5.94 -19.35 -6.21
C PRO A 71 -5.76 -19.90 -7.62
#